data_9c126c245e3235866ed0b6cd38e644c9
#
_entry.id   9c126c245e3235866ed0b6cd38e644c9
#
_cell.length_a   1.000
_cell.length_b   1.000
_cell.length_c   1.000
_cell.angle_alpha   90.00
_cell.angle_beta   90.00
_cell.angle_gamma   90.00
#
_symmetry.space_group_name_H-M   'P 1'
#
loop_
_entity.id
_entity.type
_entity.pdbx_description
1 polymer ?
#
loop_
_entity_poly.entity_id
_entity_poly.type
_entity_poly.pdbx_seq_one_letter_code
_entity_poly.pdbx_strand_id
1 'polypeptide(L)'
;FPRIDNTRTNFMGWRDLAQGVHARNSRIFVQLTAGLGRGGNPQCLMTKYALPVSASWNPNFYIPSIPCRPLTDLELDQIVRNFGQGAADAKTMGIDGVYLHGHEGYLIDQLTNTAFNHRKLGKYTDWQLFGINIVKEMRKRTGPWFPIMYRIDLSCALEETYGERMDTVSSLKGFKNGRSI
;
A
#
# COMPACT_ATOMS: atom_id res chain seq x y z
N PHE A 1 3.76 12.56 -6.11
CA PHE A 1 4.62 11.82 -5.17
C PHE A 1 5.93 11.47 -5.86
N PRO A 2 7.09 11.59 -5.16
CA PRO A 2 8.36 11.14 -5.70
C PRO A 2 8.32 9.63 -5.97
N ARG A 3 8.99 9.21 -7.04
CA ARG A 3 9.08 7.79 -7.41
C ARG A 3 10.37 7.19 -6.89
N ILE A 4 10.28 5.96 -6.41
CA ILE A 4 11.46 5.12 -6.21
C ILE A 4 11.54 4.20 -7.43
N ASP A 5 12.44 4.53 -8.32
CA ASP A 5 12.77 3.74 -9.50
C ASP A 5 14.24 3.95 -9.86
N ASN A 6 14.78 3.09 -10.70
CA ASN A 6 16.18 3.11 -11.11
C ASN A 6 16.49 4.08 -12.27
N THR A 7 15.58 5.01 -12.58
CA THR A 7 15.94 6.09 -13.50
C THR A 7 17.09 6.91 -12.91
N ARG A 8 18.01 7.35 -13.76
CA ARG A 8 19.22 8.05 -13.30
C ARG A 8 18.90 9.22 -12.37
N THR A 9 17.91 10.03 -12.72
CA THR A 9 17.53 11.22 -11.95
C THR A 9 16.99 10.84 -10.56
N ASN A 10 16.05 9.89 -10.50
CA ASN A 10 15.47 9.45 -9.22
C ASN A 10 16.50 8.73 -8.36
N PHE A 11 17.30 7.85 -8.96
CA PHE A 11 18.35 7.14 -8.28
C PHE A 11 19.36 8.08 -7.61
N MET A 12 19.88 9.06 -8.36
CA MET A 12 20.83 10.03 -7.84
C MET A 12 20.22 10.88 -6.72
N GLY A 13 19.01 11.39 -6.93
CA GLY A 13 18.33 12.22 -5.92
C GLY A 13 18.11 11.50 -4.59
N TRP A 14 17.63 10.27 -4.64
CA TRP A 14 17.44 9.46 -3.43
C TRP A 14 18.77 9.09 -2.75
N ARG A 15 19.79 8.76 -3.53
CA ARG A 15 21.12 8.45 -2.99
C ARG A 15 21.74 9.67 -2.32
N ASP A 16 21.66 10.83 -2.94
CA ASP A 16 22.22 12.07 -2.40
C ASP A 16 21.50 12.47 -1.10
N LEU A 17 20.15 12.29 -1.05
CA LEU A 17 19.36 12.49 0.16
C LEU A 17 19.81 11.53 1.27
N ALA A 18 19.97 10.25 0.97
CA ALA A 18 20.43 9.26 1.95
C ALA A 18 21.81 9.62 2.50
N GLN A 19 22.75 9.98 1.63
CA GLN A 19 24.09 10.43 2.03
C GLN A 19 24.05 11.67 2.92
N GLY A 20 23.21 12.65 2.60
CA GLY A 20 23.02 13.85 3.40
C GLY A 20 22.49 13.58 4.80
N VAL A 21 21.58 12.60 4.93
CA VAL A 21 21.05 12.14 6.23
C VAL A 21 22.13 11.39 7.01
N HIS A 22 22.86 10.48 6.36
CA HIS A 22 23.93 9.70 7.00
C HIS A 22 25.09 10.57 7.48
N ALA A 23 25.41 11.64 6.75
CA ALA A 23 26.43 12.62 7.17
C ALA A 23 26.10 13.31 8.49
N ARG A 24 24.86 13.20 8.97
CA ARG A 24 24.37 13.71 10.26
C ARG A 24 24.14 12.60 11.29
N ASN A 25 24.73 11.42 11.10
CA ASN A 25 24.56 10.25 11.97
C ASN A 25 23.10 9.80 12.13
N SER A 26 22.26 10.06 11.14
CA SER A 26 20.83 9.71 11.14
C SER A 26 20.52 8.62 10.13
N ARG A 27 19.31 8.03 10.23
CA ARG A 27 18.80 6.99 9.34
C ARG A 27 17.61 7.52 8.54
N ILE A 28 17.45 7.00 7.33
CA ILE A 28 16.36 7.37 6.46
C ILE A 28 15.52 6.16 6.08
N PHE A 29 14.21 6.28 6.26
CA PHE A 29 13.22 5.28 5.87
C PHE A 29 12.24 5.89 4.88
N VAL A 30 11.80 5.11 3.91
CA VAL A 30 10.88 5.57 2.87
C VAL A 30 9.56 4.84 2.95
N GLN A 31 8.46 5.60 2.93
CA GLN A 31 7.12 5.01 2.85
C GLN A 31 6.78 4.66 1.40
N LEU A 32 6.40 3.40 1.19
CA LEU A 32 5.89 2.90 -0.08
C LEU A 32 4.36 2.79 -0.01
N THR A 33 3.69 3.19 -1.07
CA THR A 33 2.23 3.13 -1.19
C THR A 33 1.79 2.47 -2.48
N ALA A 34 0.67 1.74 -2.42
CA ALA A 34 -0.02 1.20 -3.60
C ALA A 34 -0.95 2.24 -4.25
N GLY A 35 -0.95 3.48 -3.76
CA GLY A 35 -1.87 4.51 -4.20
C GLY A 35 -3.12 4.61 -3.33
N LEU A 36 -3.96 5.55 -3.69
CA LEU A 36 -5.08 6.00 -2.86
C LEU A 36 -6.33 5.08 -2.94
N GLY A 37 -6.36 4.14 -3.91
CA GLY A 37 -7.56 3.31 -4.09
C GLY A 37 -8.80 4.17 -4.36
N ARG A 38 -9.90 3.92 -3.64
CA ARG A 38 -11.15 4.70 -3.74
C ARG A 38 -10.98 6.20 -3.43
N GLY A 39 -9.91 6.57 -2.71
CA GLY A 39 -9.53 7.97 -2.46
C GLY A 39 -8.81 8.63 -3.63
N GLY A 40 -8.62 7.93 -4.75
CA GLY A 40 -8.02 8.49 -5.96
C GLY A 40 -8.89 9.56 -6.60
N ASN A 41 -8.24 10.60 -7.18
CA ASN A 41 -8.96 11.65 -7.88
C ASN A 41 -9.69 11.05 -9.10
N PRO A 42 -11.01 11.25 -9.23
CA PRO A 42 -11.80 10.72 -10.33
C PRO A 42 -11.54 11.37 -11.70
N GLN A 43 -10.64 12.36 -11.78
CA GLN A 43 -10.19 12.92 -13.07
C GLN A 43 -9.65 11.86 -14.04
N CYS A 44 -9.28 10.68 -13.56
CA CYS A 44 -8.93 9.56 -14.44
C CYS A 44 -10.04 9.19 -15.43
N LEU A 45 -11.31 9.47 -15.13
CA LEU A 45 -12.42 9.33 -16.08
C LEU A 45 -12.25 10.22 -17.29
N MET A 46 -11.82 11.46 -17.09
CA MET A 46 -11.67 12.46 -18.16
C MET A 46 -10.33 12.32 -18.90
N THR A 47 -9.26 11.97 -18.19
CA THR A 47 -7.90 11.97 -18.75
C THR A 47 -7.48 10.60 -19.30
N LYS A 48 -8.04 9.51 -18.79
CA LYS A 48 -7.67 8.13 -19.15
C LYS A 48 -8.84 7.27 -19.56
N TYR A 49 -10.06 7.81 -19.57
CA TYR A 49 -11.31 7.08 -19.84
C TYR A 49 -11.44 5.80 -18.99
N ALA A 50 -10.97 5.86 -17.75
CA ALA A 50 -10.92 4.72 -16.85
C ALA A 50 -11.52 5.05 -15.48
N LEU A 51 -12.24 4.10 -14.90
CA LEU A 51 -12.74 4.23 -13.53
C LEU A 51 -11.57 4.26 -12.51
N PRO A 52 -11.72 4.98 -11.40
CA PRO A 52 -10.84 4.81 -10.25
C PRO A 52 -10.83 3.35 -9.81
N VAL A 53 -9.81 2.94 -9.10
CA VAL A 53 -9.64 1.54 -8.68
C VAL A 53 -9.81 1.38 -7.18
N SER A 54 -10.23 0.19 -6.73
CA SER A 54 -10.37 -0.17 -5.32
C SER A 54 -10.18 -1.67 -5.12
N ALA A 55 -10.28 -2.13 -3.87
CA ALA A 55 -10.30 -3.55 -3.55
C ALA A 55 -11.49 -4.29 -4.17
N SER A 56 -12.65 -3.66 -4.16
CA SER A 56 -13.92 -4.16 -4.70
C SER A 56 -14.67 -3.04 -5.42
N TRP A 57 -15.88 -3.27 -5.87
CA TRP A 57 -16.79 -2.19 -6.25
C TRP A 57 -17.12 -1.36 -5.02
N ASN A 58 -16.52 -0.17 -4.93
CA ASN A 58 -16.74 0.78 -3.85
C ASN A 58 -17.06 2.16 -4.44
N PRO A 59 -17.82 3.02 -3.76
CA PRO A 59 -17.98 4.40 -4.19
C PRO A 59 -16.65 5.14 -4.08
N ASN A 60 -16.40 6.07 -5.00
CA ASN A 60 -15.26 6.98 -4.86
C ASN A 60 -15.46 7.85 -3.61
N PHE A 61 -14.37 8.12 -2.91
CA PHE A 61 -14.41 8.86 -1.66
C PHE A 61 -14.88 10.31 -1.83
N TYR A 62 -14.39 11.00 -2.86
CA TYR A 62 -14.73 12.42 -3.09
C TYR A 62 -16.05 12.62 -3.86
N ILE A 63 -16.36 11.69 -4.75
CA ILE A 63 -17.59 11.74 -5.58
C ILE A 63 -18.25 10.35 -5.52
N PRO A 64 -19.08 10.07 -4.49
CA PRO A 64 -19.65 8.74 -4.27
C PRO A 64 -20.53 8.20 -5.41
N SER A 65 -21.04 9.06 -6.29
CA SER A 65 -21.76 8.66 -7.50
C SER A 65 -20.88 8.00 -8.56
N ILE A 66 -19.56 8.14 -8.45
CA ILE A 66 -18.59 7.50 -9.35
C ILE A 66 -18.15 6.18 -8.71
N PRO A 67 -18.40 5.01 -9.35
CA PRO A 67 -17.93 3.75 -8.82
C PRO A 67 -16.42 3.59 -9.06
N CYS A 68 -15.75 2.96 -8.11
CA CYS A 68 -14.38 2.48 -8.28
C CYS A 68 -14.43 1.01 -8.67
N ARG A 69 -13.73 0.62 -9.75
CA ARG A 69 -13.67 -0.78 -10.16
C ARG A 69 -12.72 -1.59 -9.28
N PRO A 70 -12.99 -2.88 -9.07
CA PRO A 70 -12.02 -3.75 -8.42
C PRO A 70 -10.78 -3.94 -9.30
N LEU A 71 -9.61 -3.98 -8.66
CA LEU A 71 -8.40 -4.47 -9.29
C LEU A 71 -8.50 -5.98 -9.50
N THR A 72 -8.01 -6.47 -10.63
CA THR A 72 -7.87 -7.90 -10.88
C THR A 72 -6.73 -8.49 -10.05
N ASP A 73 -6.71 -9.81 -9.86
CA ASP A 73 -5.60 -10.47 -9.18
C ASP A 73 -4.26 -10.27 -9.91
N LEU A 74 -4.27 -10.18 -11.24
CA LEU A 74 -3.07 -9.90 -12.02
C LEU A 74 -2.52 -8.49 -11.78
N GLU A 75 -3.41 -7.49 -11.69
CA GLU A 75 -3.02 -6.12 -11.35
C GLU A 75 -2.46 -6.05 -9.93
N LEU A 76 -3.08 -6.75 -8.98
CA LEU A 76 -2.60 -6.82 -7.59
C LEU A 76 -1.25 -7.53 -7.52
N ASP A 77 -1.04 -8.61 -8.26
CA ASP A 77 0.27 -9.27 -8.36
C ASP A 77 1.34 -8.37 -8.96
N GLN A 78 0.97 -7.53 -9.93
CA GLN A 78 1.92 -6.55 -10.46
C GLN A 78 2.30 -5.52 -9.40
N ILE A 79 1.35 -5.06 -8.58
CA ILE A 79 1.64 -4.17 -7.46
C ILE A 79 2.58 -4.84 -6.45
N VAL A 80 2.34 -6.10 -6.10
CA VAL A 80 3.24 -6.89 -5.23
C VAL A 80 4.66 -6.90 -5.79
N ARG A 81 4.83 -7.22 -7.08
CA ARG A 81 6.16 -7.20 -7.75
C ARG A 81 6.81 -5.82 -7.70
N ASN A 82 6.03 -4.76 -7.89
CA ASN A 82 6.52 -3.39 -7.87
C ASN A 82 6.99 -2.97 -6.47
N PHE A 83 6.33 -3.41 -5.40
CA PHE A 83 6.81 -3.20 -4.03
C PHE A 83 8.16 -3.87 -3.79
N GLY A 84 8.31 -5.11 -4.25
CA GLY A 84 9.59 -5.80 -4.17
C GLY A 84 10.71 -5.06 -4.91
N GLN A 85 10.43 -4.57 -6.11
CA GLN A 85 11.39 -3.79 -6.88
C GLN A 85 11.71 -2.46 -6.20
N GLY A 86 10.70 -1.70 -5.77
CA GLY A 86 10.90 -0.44 -5.06
C GLY A 86 11.72 -0.58 -3.77
N ALA A 87 11.52 -1.67 -3.02
CA ALA A 87 12.34 -1.94 -1.84
C ALA A 87 13.79 -2.27 -2.19
N ALA A 88 14.04 -3.03 -3.26
CA ALA A 88 15.38 -3.32 -3.76
C ALA A 88 16.09 -2.05 -4.25
N ASP A 89 15.38 -1.22 -4.99
CA ASP A 89 15.90 0.07 -5.48
C ASP A 89 16.23 0.99 -4.30
N ALA A 90 15.35 1.12 -3.31
CA ALA A 90 15.59 1.90 -2.10
C ALA A 90 16.86 1.44 -1.36
N LYS A 91 17.02 0.13 -1.18
CA LYS A 91 18.23 -0.46 -0.58
C LYS A 91 19.49 -0.08 -1.36
N THR A 92 19.45 -0.18 -2.70
CA THR A 92 20.59 0.14 -3.58
C THR A 92 20.95 1.64 -3.53
N MET A 93 19.97 2.50 -3.31
CA MET A 93 20.16 3.95 -3.13
C MET A 93 20.70 4.33 -1.74
N GLY A 94 20.89 3.37 -0.83
CA GLY A 94 21.40 3.60 0.53
C GLY A 94 20.31 3.96 1.54
N ILE A 95 19.05 3.76 1.22
CA ILE A 95 17.94 3.90 2.18
C ILE A 95 18.04 2.78 3.22
N ASP A 96 17.88 3.11 4.50
CA ASP A 96 18.08 2.18 5.62
C ASP A 96 16.94 1.20 5.83
N GLY A 97 15.76 1.50 5.32
CA GLY A 97 14.60 0.61 5.37
C GLY A 97 13.38 1.22 4.72
N VAL A 98 12.33 0.43 4.57
CA VAL A 98 11.07 0.86 3.97
C VAL A 98 9.90 0.53 4.88
N TYR A 99 8.79 1.26 4.72
CA TYR A 99 7.55 0.90 5.38
C TYR A 99 6.35 1.01 4.45
N LEU A 100 5.38 0.15 4.68
CA LEU A 100 4.16 0.06 3.89
C LEU A 100 3.11 1.03 4.43
N HIS A 101 2.46 1.74 3.53
CA HIS A 101 1.32 2.58 3.84
C HIS A 101 0.02 1.76 3.80
N GLY A 102 -0.24 1.02 4.87
CA GLY A 102 -1.42 0.15 5.00
C GLY A 102 -2.46 0.69 5.97
N HIS A 103 -2.77 1.98 5.89
CA HIS A 103 -3.73 2.66 6.76
C HIS A 103 -4.47 3.78 6.03
N GLU A 104 -5.36 4.51 6.75
CA GLU A 104 -6.11 5.68 6.26
C GLU A 104 -7.04 5.39 5.06
N GLY A 105 -7.52 4.16 4.92
CA GLY A 105 -8.43 3.81 3.83
C GLY A 105 -7.81 3.82 2.44
N TYR A 106 -6.47 3.80 2.29
CA TYR A 106 -5.80 3.68 1.00
C TYR A 106 -5.76 2.23 0.51
N LEU A 107 -5.25 1.98 -0.68
CA LEU A 107 -5.47 0.72 -1.37
C LEU A 107 -5.06 -0.53 -0.57
N ILE A 108 -3.95 -0.48 0.16
CA ILE A 108 -3.52 -1.63 0.97
C ILE A 108 -4.52 -1.88 2.11
N ASP A 109 -4.95 -0.82 2.80
CA ASP A 109 -5.96 -0.93 3.85
C ASP A 109 -7.30 -1.42 3.28
N GLN A 110 -7.74 -0.91 2.14
CA GLN A 110 -8.97 -1.38 1.47
C GLN A 110 -8.95 -2.88 1.18
N LEU A 111 -7.79 -3.47 0.89
CA LEU A 111 -7.65 -4.91 0.63
C LEU A 111 -7.61 -5.73 1.92
N THR A 112 -7.19 -5.14 3.02
CA THR A 112 -7.09 -5.79 4.33
C THR A 112 -8.29 -5.54 5.23
N ASN A 113 -9.23 -4.69 4.80
CA ASN A 113 -10.39 -4.28 5.58
C ASN A 113 -11.69 -4.82 4.96
N THR A 114 -12.46 -5.54 5.75
CA THR A 114 -13.73 -6.15 5.32
C THR A 114 -14.81 -5.12 4.95
N ALA A 115 -14.68 -3.87 5.38
CA ALA A 115 -15.57 -2.80 4.96
C ALA A 115 -15.41 -2.45 3.47
N PHE A 116 -14.25 -2.71 2.88
CA PHE A 116 -13.94 -2.40 1.49
C PHE A 116 -13.64 -3.62 0.62
N ASN A 117 -13.10 -4.70 1.20
CA ASN A 117 -12.82 -5.93 0.47
C ASN A 117 -14.03 -6.86 0.50
N HIS A 118 -14.93 -6.68 -0.46
CA HIS A 118 -16.11 -7.52 -0.67
C HIS A 118 -15.92 -8.54 -1.81
N ARG A 119 -14.66 -8.85 -2.16
CA ARG A 119 -14.33 -9.78 -3.25
C ARG A 119 -14.95 -11.16 -2.99
N LYS A 120 -15.51 -11.76 -4.02
CA LYS A 120 -16.11 -13.11 -3.97
C LYS A 120 -15.27 -14.16 -4.71
N LEU A 121 -14.37 -13.70 -5.59
CA LEU A 121 -13.53 -14.56 -6.42
C LEU A 121 -12.08 -14.07 -6.39
N GLY A 122 -11.17 -15.00 -6.67
CA GLY A 122 -9.75 -14.75 -6.71
C GLY A 122 -9.07 -14.92 -5.36
N LYS A 123 -7.75 -14.94 -5.37
CA LYS A 123 -6.94 -15.23 -4.17
C LYS A 123 -6.97 -14.10 -3.14
N TYR A 124 -7.18 -12.87 -3.58
CA TYR A 124 -7.25 -11.71 -2.69
C TYR A 124 -8.65 -11.48 -2.07
N THR A 125 -9.51 -12.50 -2.10
CA THR A 125 -10.64 -12.64 -1.17
C THR A 125 -10.14 -12.86 0.26
N ASP A 126 -8.95 -13.45 0.42
CA ASP A 126 -8.23 -13.51 1.68
C ASP A 126 -7.60 -12.13 1.96
N TRP A 127 -8.16 -11.43 2.92
CA TRP A 127 -7.77 -10.08 3.30
C TRP A 127 -6.32 -9.97 3.83
N GLN A 128 -5.72 -11.07 4.30
CA GLN A 128 -4.33 -11.08 4.77
C GLN A 128 -3.33 -11.21 3.61
N LEU A 129 -3.73 -11.89 2.55
CA LEU A 129 -2.81 -12.39 1.53
C LEU A 129 -2.08 -11.28 0.78
N PHE A 130 -2.74 -10.12 0.54
CA PHE A 130 -2.11 -9.04 -0.21
C PHE A 130 -0.92 -8.44 0.55
N GLY A 131 -1.12 -8.07 1.82
CA GLY A 131 -0.04 -7.55 2.66
C GLY A 131 1.10 -8.56 2.86
N ILE A 132 0.75 -9.82 3.11
CA ILE A 132 1.73 -10.91 3.25
C ILE A 132 2.57 -11.07 1.98
N ASN A 133 1.95 -11.07 0.80
CA ASN A 133 2.67 -11.22 -0.46
C ASN A 133 3.60 -10.03 -0.75
N ILE A 134 3.18 -8.80 -0.42
CA ILE A 134 4.05 -7.63 -0.51
C ILE A 134 5.29 -7.82 0.35
N VAL A 135 5.13 -8.15 1.62
CA VAL A 135 6.26 -8.34 2.55
C VAL A 135 7.17 -9.48 2.09
N LYS A 136 6.59 -10.61 1.64
CA LYS A 136 7.37 -11.74 1.11
C LYS A 136 8.20 -11.34 -0.12
N GLU A 137 7.60 -10.62 -1.07
CA GLU A 137 8.31 -10.21 -2.30
C GLU A 137 9.40 -9.18 -1.99
N MET A 138 9.14 -8.23 -1.09
CA MET A 138 10.16 -7.28 -0.62
C MET A 138 11.31 -8.03 0.07
N ARG A 139 11.00 -8.94 0.98
CA ARG A 139 11.99 -9.75 1.71
C ARG A 139 12.83 -10.60 0.78
N LYS A 140 12.21 -11.22 -0.22
CA LYS A 140 12.90 -12.00 -1.26
C LYS A 140 13.98 -11.17 -1.99
N ARG A 141 13.72 -9.91 -2.26
CA ARG A 141 14.64 -9.03 -3.02
C ARG A 141 15.64 -8.29 -2.15
N THR A 142 15.28 -7.99 -0.91
CA THR A 142 16.15 -7.20 -0.02
C THR A 142 16.97 -8.04 0.95
N GLY A 143 16.61 -9.32 1.12
CA GLY A 143 17.24 -10.22 2.08
C GLY A 143 16.70 -10.07 3.51
N PRO A 144 17.19 -10.90 4.46
CA PRO A 144 16.58 -11.03 5.78
C PRO A 144 16.76 -9.83 6.71
N TRP A 145 17.78 -9.04 6.50
CA TRP A 145 18.21 -7.98 7.43
C TRP A 145 17.76 -6.58 7.06
N PHE A 146 17.21 -6.37 5.87
CA PHE A 146 16.73 -5.05 5.47
C PHE A 146 15.43 -4.71 6.22
N PRO A 147 15.36 -3.61 6.98
CA PRO A 147 14.18 -3.25 7.74
C PRO A 147 12.95 -3.03 6.86
N ILE A 148 11.88 -3.75 7.15
CA ILE A 148 10.57 -3.60 6.53
C ILE A 148 9.56 -3.40 7.65
N MET A 149 8.89 -2.27 7.67
CA MET A 149 7.83 -1.93 8.60
C MET A 149 6.48 -1.95 7.89
N TYR A 150 5.43 -2.24 8.62
CA TYR A 150 4.07 -2.20 8.12
C TYR A 150 3.26 -1.27 9.02
N ARG A 151 2.80 -0.16 8.45
CA ARG A 151 1.92 0.78 9.13
C ARG A 151 0.48 0.33 8.94
N ILE A 152 -0.23 0.08 10.03
CA ILE A 152 -1.62 -0.39 10.05
C ILE A 152 -2.44 0.47 11.00
N ASP A 153 -3.73 0.62 10.73
CA ASP A 153 -4.68 1.20 11.67
C ASP A 153 -5.21 0.10 12.60
N LEU A 154 -5.21 0.38 13.89
CA LEU A 154 -5.87 -0.47 14.88
C LEU A 154 -7.36 -0.17 14.97
N SER A 155 -7.73 1.08 14.76
CA SER A 155 -9.09 1.58 14.68
C SER A 155 -9.07 2.81 13.78
N CYS A 156 -9.98 2.90 12.85
CA CYS A 156 -10.09 4.07 11.99
C CYS A 156 -11.33 4.87 12.35
N ALA A 157 -11.12 6.08 12.88
CA ALA A 157 -12.19 7.03 13.23
C ALA A 157 -12.79 7.76 12.02
N LEU A 158 -12.78 7.14 10.83
CA LEU A 158 -13.33 7.73 9.61
C LEU A 158 -14.85 7.91 9.69
N GLU A 159 -15.52 7.18 10.59
CA GLU A 159 -16.95 7.34 10.80
C GLU A 159 -17.32 8.76 11.22
N GLU A 160 -16.54 9.38 12.12
CA GLU A 160 -16.77 10.76 12.56
C GLU A 160 -16.46 11.80 11.49
N THR A 161 -15.45 11.52 10.66
CA THR A 161 -14.98 12.46 9.64
C THR A 161 -15.72 12.30 8.31
N TYR A 162 -16.13 11.08 7.96
CA TYR A 162 -16.63 10.75 6.62
C TYR A 162 -17.92 9.92 6.63
N GLY A 163 -18.52 9.67 7.81
CA GLY A 163 -19.74 8.86 7.94
C GLY A 163 -19.55 7.38 7.61
N GLU A 164 -18.30 6.91 7.55
CA GLU A 164 -17.97 5.52 7.25
C GLU A 164 -17.13 4.92 8.38
N ARG A 165 -17.62 3.83 8.95
CA ARG A 165 -16.84 3.04 9.91
C ARG A 165 -15.87 2.14 9.17
N MET A 166 -14.58 2.42 9.31
CA MET A 166 -13.52 1.52 8.89
C MET A 166 -13.07 0.69 10.09
N ASP A 167 -13.61 -0.51 10.19
CA ASP A 167 -13.28 -1.40 11.29
C ASP A 167 -12.13 -2.34 10.91
N THR A 168 -10.88 -1.88 11.11
CA THR A 168 -9.69 -2.73 11.10
C THR A 168 -9.72 -3.75 12.24
N VAL A 169 -10.57 -3.56 13.24
CA VAL A 169 -10.75 -4.49 14.36
C VAL A 169 -11.29 -5.85 13.89
N SER A 170 -12.02 -5.91 12.77
CA SER A 170 -12.40 -7.20 12.19
C SER A 170 -11.19 -7.97 11.67
N SER A 171 -10.13 -7.32 11.21
CA SER A 171 -8.86 -7.95 10.89
C SER A 171 -8.10 -8.40 12.14
N LEU A 172 -8.22 -7.68 13.25
CA LEU A 172 -7.65 -8.07 14.54
C LEU A 172 -8.47 -9.16 15.27
N LYS A 173 -9.73 -9.40 14.91
CA LYS A 173 -10.46 -10.58 15.41
C LYS A 173 -9.79 -11.88 14.99
N GLY A 174 -9.12 -11.91 13.84
CA GLY A 174 -8.25 -13.01 13.44
C GLY A 174 -7.06 -13.21 14.40
N PHE A 175 -6.51 -12.15 14.96
CA PHE A 175 -5.44 -12.17 15.96
C PHE A 175 -5.91 -12.76 17.29
N LYS A 176 -7.10 -12.37 17.77
CA LYS A 176 -7.67 -12.90 19.02
C LYS A 176 -8.00 -14.39 18.96
N ASN A 177 -8.18 -14.94 17.76
CA ASN A 177 -8.47 -16.35 17.53
C ASN A 177 -7.21 -17.20 17.28
N GLY A 178 -6.01 -16.71 17.61
CA GLY A 178 -4.78 -17.47 17.59
C GLY A 178 -4.25 -17.83 16.20
N ARG A 179 -4.71 -17.18 15.17
CA ARG A 179 -4.12 -17.30 13.83
C ARG A 179 -2.94 -16.32 13.73
N SER A 180 -1.74 -16.88 13.86
CA SER A 180 -0.51 -16.15 13.56
C SER A 180 -0.50 -15.72 12.08
N ILE A 181 -0.13 -14.45 11.84
CA ILE A 181 0.23 -13.95 10.51
C ILE A 181 1.52 -14.61 10.02
#